data_e1b004fdbe5ea60b44da9177b1791b48
#
_entry.id   e1b004fdbe5ea60b44da9177b1791b48
#
_cell.length_a   1.000
_cell.length_b   1.000
_cell.length_c   1.000
_cell.angle_alpha   90.00
_cell.angle_beta   90.00
_cell.angle_gamma   90.00
#
_symmetry.space_group_name_H-M   'P 1'
#
loop_
_entity.id
_entity.type
_entity.pdbx_description
1 polymer ?
#
loop_
_entity_poly.entity_id
_entity_poly.type
_entity_poly.pdbx_seq_one_letter_code
_entity_poly.pdbx_strand_id
1 'polypeptide(L)'
;MELLFLGTGAGVPAKHRNVSALALIMPEYKGETWLFDCGEATQHQILHTKVKLPRIKKIFISHLHGDHIFGLPGLLGSRSFQGEDHPLEIYGPPGLRTYIETSLALSGTHLTYPLKIIELVKGVIYEDETFRISTDKLAHVIDSYGFRIQEKNKPGKLLVDKIKHDLGVIPGPELKKFKEEPIVKLADGSQVESAHYLGPEKQGRILTILGDTKPCPEALELAREADVVVHESTFRSDKEEGANTFGHSTARQAATLAKNAAARTLILTHISSRYQEDVTELLDEARLIFNPCFLAEDFWSYTL
;
A
#
# COMPACT_ATOMS: atom_id res chain seq x y z
N MET A 1 -10.26 4.32 -0.09
CA MET A 1 -9.20 3.30 -0.30
C MET A 1 -9.56 2.04 0.46
N GLU A 2 -9.19 0.89 -0.09
CA GLU A 2 -9.44 -0.40 0.53
C GLU A 2 -8.20 -1.28 0.38
N LEU A 3 -7.74 -1.87 1.47
CA LEU A 3 -6.74 -2.93 1.49
C LEU A 3 -7.46 -4.28 1.33
N LEU A 4 -6.99 -5.11 0.42
CA LEU A 4 -7.47 -6.49 0.25
C LEU A 4 -6.27 -7.43 0.31
N PHE A 5 -6.25 -8.30 1.31
CA PHE A 5 -5.17 -9.24 1.53
C PHE A 5 -5.37 -10.48 0.64
N LEU A 6 -4.42 -10.73 -0.25
CA LEU A 6 -4.43 -11.87 -1.18
C LEU A 6 -3.61 -13.04 -0.64
N GLY A 7 -2.69 -12.77 0.29
CA GLY A 7 -1.88 -13.75 0.96
C GLY A 7 -1.28 -13.16 2.22
N THR A 8 -1.38 -13.90 3.32
CA THR A 8 -1.06 -13.45 4.69
C THR A 8 -0.12 -14.38 5.44
N GLY A 9 0.39 -15.42 4.78
CA GLY A 9 1.32 -16.40 5.32
C GLY A 9 2.77 -16.05 5.03
N ALA A 10 3.68 -16.55 5.88
CA ALA A 10 5.12 -16.33 5.84
C ALA A 10 5.85 -17.55 5.27
N GLY A 11 6.80 -17.32 4.36
CA GLY A 11 7.77 -18.27 3.84
C GLY A 11 7.21 -19.34 2.92
N VAL A 12 6.18 -20.05 3.33
CA VAL A 12 5.54 -21.13 2.56
C VAL A 12 4.02 -21.01 2.61
N PRO A 13 3.31 -21.40 1.52
CA PRO A 13 1.85 -21.37 1.54
C PRO A 13 1.31 -22.43 2.51
N ALA A 14 0.18 -22.12 3.11
CA ALA A 14 -0.57 -22.98 4.00
C ALA A 14 -2.01 -23.18 3.47
N LYS A 15 -2.80 -24.07 4.08
CA LYS A 15 -4.17 -24.35 3.62
C LYS A 15 -5.08 -23.11 3.60
N HIS A 16 -4.90 -22.23 4.59
CA HIS A 16 -5.77 -21.06 4.80
C HIS A 16 -5.04 -19.72 4.61
N ARG A 17 -3.75 -19.75 4.29
CA ARG A 17 -2.92 -18.56 4.07
C ARG A 17 -1.96 -18.79 2.91
N ASN A 18 -2.16 -18.07 1.82
CA ASN A 18 -1.17 -17.99 0.77
C ASN A 18 -0.02 -17.07 1.21
N VAL A 19 1.10 -17.12 0.49
CA VAL A 19 2.25 -16.24 0.72
C VAL A 19 1.96 -14.80 0.33
N SER A 20 2.85 -13.88 0.68
CA SER A 20 2.63 -12.44 0.74
C SER A 20 2.12 -11.81 -0.56
N ALA A 21 0.92 -11.23 -0.49
CA ALA A 21 0.40 -10.32 -1.51
C ALA A 21 -0.74 -9.47 -0.92
N LEU A 22 -0.71 -8.16 -1.19
CA LEU A 22 -1.69 -7.19 -0.71
C LEU A 22 -2.08 -6.23 -1.85
N ALA A 23 -3.37 -6.04 -2.08
CA ALA A 23 -3.88 -5.07 -3.04
C ALA A 23 -4.45 -3.83 -2.34
N LEU A 24 -3.98 -2.64 -2.73
CA LEU A 24 -4.60 -1.35 -2.41
C LEU A 24 -5.52 -0.96 -3.56
N ILE A 25 -6.82 -1.02 -3.32
CA ILE A 25 -7.85 -0.68 -4.29
C ILE A 25 -8.35 0.73 -4.02
N MET A 26 -8.42 1.55 -5.05
CA MET A 26 -8.77 2.97 -4.96
C MET A 26 -10.00 3.31 -5.82
N PRO A 27 -11.23 3.02 -5.35
CA PRO A 27 -12.45 3.28 -6.12
C PRO A 27 -12.60 4.73 -6.55
N GLU A 28 -12.22 5.67 -5.69
CA GLU A 28 -12.24 7.12 -5.92
C GLU A 28 -11.25 7.59 -7.01
N TYR A 29 -10.29 6.74 -7.39
CA TYR A 29 -9.31 6.98 -8.45
C TYR A 29 -9.53 6.01 -9.63
N LYS A 30 -10.77 5.93 -10.10
CA LYS A 30 -11.20 5.09 -11.25
C LYS A 30 -10.97 3.59 -11.02
N GLY A 31 -10.88 3.15 -9.77
CA GLY A 31 -10.61 1.75 -9.44
C GLY A 31 -9.16 1.32 -9.71
N GLU A 32 -8.22 2.26 -9.76
CA GLU A 32 -6.80 1.94 -9.81
C GLU A 32 -6.41 1.06 -8.65
N THR A 33 -5.56 0.09 -8.91
CA THR A 33 -5.10 -0.87 -7.92
C THR A 33 -3.58 -0.90 -7.90
N TRP A 34 -3.00 -0.87 -6.71
CA TRP A 34 -1.57 -1.10 -6.50
C TRP A 34 -1.39 -2.41 -5.74
N LEU A 35 -0.40 -3.19 -6.16
CA LEU A 35 -0.08 -4.47 -5.53
C LEU A 35 1.20 -4.31 -4.70
N PHE A 36 1.20 -4.85 -3.49
CA PHE A 36 2.37 -4.92 -2.61
C PHE A 36 2.72 -6.38 -2.42
N ASP A 37 3.91 -6.75 -2.85
CA ASP A 37 4.41 -8.10 -3.04
C ASP A 37 3.55 -8.94 -4.00
N CYS A 38 4.13 -10.00 -4.49
CA CYS A 38 3.52 -10.93 -5.44
C CYS A 38 4.13 -12.31 -5.26
N GLY A 39 3.82 -12.95 -4.14
CA GLY A 39 4.22 -14.31 -3.86
C GLY A 39 3.58 -15.31 -4.81
N GLU A 40 3.97 -16.57 -4.72
CA GLU A 40 3.44 -17.60 -5.61
C GLU A 40 1.90 -17.67 -5.56
N ALA A 41 1.29 -18.04 -6.65
CA ALA A 41 -0.17 -18.14 -6.82
C ALA A 41 -0.96 -16.82 -6.63
N THR A 42 -0.32 -15.64 -6.49
CA THR A 42 -1.03 -14.35 -6.37
C THR A 42 -2.04 -14.15 -7.52
N GLN A 43 -1.68 -14.47 -8.75
CA GLN A 43 -2.62 -14.41 -9.89
C GLN A 43 -3.86 -15.32 -9.72
N HIS A 44 -3.70 -16.45 -9.04
CA HIS A 44 -4.82 -17.36 -8.75
C HIS A 44 -5.68 -16.78 -7.61
N GLN A 45 -5.07 -16.26 -6.56
CA GLN A 45 -5.78 -15.58 -5.46
C GLN A 45 -6.64 -14.42 -5.99
N ILE A 46 -6.12 -13.63 -6.93
CA ILE A 46 -6.87 -12.55 -7.59
C ILE A 46 -8.18 -13.04 -8.22
N LEU A 47 -8.24 -14.23 -8.78
CA LEU A 47 -9.46 -14.78 -9.40
C LEU A 47 -10.63 -14.89 -8.42
N HIS A 48 -10.37 -15.05 -7.14
CA HIS A 48 -11.38 -15.13 -6.08
C HIS A 48 -11.82 -13.78 -5.54
N THR A 49 -11.40 -12.70 -6.17
CA THR A 49 -11.61 -11.33 -5.68
C THR A 49 -12.18 -10.39 -6.74
N LYS A 50 -12.45 -9.15 -6.34
CA LYS A 50 -12.85 -8.07 -7.26
C LYS A 50 -11.68 -7.40 -7.99
N VAL A 51 -10.43 -7.72 -7.65
CA VAL A 51 -9.25 -7.19 -8.31
C VAL A 51 -9.24 -7.60 -9.78
N LYS A 52 -8.93 -6.66 -10.66
CA LYS A 52 -8.79 -6.90 -12.11
C LYS A 52 -7.36 -6.61 -12.52
N LEU A 53 -6.69 -7.55 -13.18
CA LEU A 53 -5.29 -7.38 -13.64
C LEU A 53 -5.09 -6.08 -14.44
N PRO A 54 -5.99 -5.68 -15.37
CA PRO A 54 -5.88 -4.41 -16.08
C PRO A 54 -5.90 -3.15 -15.19
N ARG A 55 -6.44 -3.25 -13.99
CA ARG A 55 -6.48 -2.15 -13.02
C ARG A 55 -5.21 -2.01 -12.18
N ILE A 56 -4.34 -3.02 -12.20
CA ILE A 56 -3.05 -2.96 -11.52
C ILE A 56 -2.13 -2.07 -12.35
N LYS A 57 -1.79 -0.91 -11.82
CA LYS A 57 -0.93 0.09 -12.47
C LYS A 57 0.47 0.16 -11.85
N LYS A 58 0.59 -0.22 -10.59
CA LYS A 58 1.86 -0.26 -9.87
C LYS A 58 1.97 -1.54 -9.04
N ILE A 59 3.20 -2.07 -8.99
CA ILE A 59 3.56 -3.19 -8.09
C ILE A 59 4.76 -2.73 -7.27
N PHE A 60 4.69 -2.91 -5.97
CA PHE A 60 5.76 -2.60 -5.02
C PHE A 60 6.25 -3.89 -4.40
N ILE A 61 7.51 -4.21 -4.57
CA ILE A 61 8.15 -5.40 -4.02
C ILE A 61 9.04 -4.98 -2.87
N SER A 62 8.76 -5.55 -1.70
CA SER A 62 9.51 -5.25 -0.48
C SER A 62 10.93 -5.84 -0.52
N HIS A 63 11.06 -7.10 -0.89
CA HIS A 63 12.35 -7.80 -0.97
C HIS A 63 12.27 -9.03 -1.90
N LEU A 64 13.41 -9.70 -2.12
CA LEU A 64 13.53 -10.74 -3.15
C LEU A 64 13.39 -12.18 -2.62
N HIS A 65 12.88 -12.43 -1.42
CA HIS A 65 12.51 -13.78 -1.02
C HIS A 65 11.38 -14.31 -1.90
N GLY A 66 11.36 -15.63 -2.11
CA GLY A 66 10.46 -16.26 -3.07
C GLY A 66 8.98 -16.04 -2.75
N ASP A 67 8.61 -16.07 -1.47
CA ASP A 67 7.26 -15.84 -0.98
C ASP A 67 6.74 -14.41 -1.19
N HIS A 68 7.59 -13.50 -1.70
CA HIS A 68 7.22 -12.14 -2.11
C HIS A 68 7.32 -11.90 -3.62
N ILE A 69 7.99 -12.76 -4.41
CA ILE A 69 8.23 -12.50 -5.84
C ILE A 69 7.85 -13.63 -6.79
N PHE A 70 7.69 -14.88 -6.35
CA PHE A 70 7.54 -16.01 -7.26
C PHE A 70 6.25 -15.98 -8.09
N GLY A 71 5.25 -15.18 -7.73
CA GLY A 71 4.06 -14.96 -8.54
C GLY A 71 4.23 -13.96 -9.69
N LEU A 72 5.30 -13.14 -9.69
CA LEU A 72 5.47 -12.05 -10.66
C LEU A 72 5.46 -12.53 -12.12
N PRO A 73 6.28 -13.49 -12.56
CA PRO A 73 6.32 -13.88 -13.96
C PRO A 73 4.95 -14.34 -14.49
N GLY A 74 4.24 -15.14 -13.69
CA GLY A 74 2.91 -15.62 -14.04
C GLY A 74 1.86 -14.51 -14.11
N LEU A 75 1.88 -13.58 -13.14
CA LEU A 75 0.96 -12.43 -13.13
C LEU A 75 1.20 -11.50 -14.32
N LEU A 76 2.46 -11.22 -14.67
CA LEU A 76 2.83 -10.39 -15.81
C LEU A 76 2.34 -11.00 -17.13
N GLY A 77 2.56 -12.29 -17.34
CA GLY A 77 2.05 -13.01 -18.49
C GLY A 77 0.52 -13.00 -18.56
N SER A 78 -0.15 -13.29 -17.45
CA SER A 78 -1.62 -13.30 -17.39
C SER A 78 -2.23 -11.94 -17.71
N ARG A 79 -1.59 -10.83 -17.30
CA ARG A 79 -2.02 -9.49 -17.63
C ARG A 79 -1.96 -9.23 -19.16
N SER A 80 -0.93 -9.72 -19.85
CA SER A 80 -0.83 -9.68 -21.32
C SER A 80 -1.95 -10.46 -21.98
N PHE A 81 -2.22 -11.69 -21.54
CA PHE A 81 -3.28 -12.53 -22.12
C PHE A 81 -4.68 -11.93 -21.94
N GLN A 82 -4.90 -11.02 -20.99
CA GLN A 82 -6.15 -10.29 -20.84
C GLN A 82 -6.26 -9.06 -21.76
N GLY A 83 -5.29 -8.86 -22.67
CA GLY A 83 -5.31 -7.79 -23.67
C GLY A 83 -4.99 -6.40 -23.11
N GLU A 84 -4.33 -6.31 -21.97
CA GLU A 84 -3.92 -5.02 -21.40
C GLU A 84 -2.69 -4.48 -22.14
N ASP A 85 -2.75 -3.22 -22.56
CA ASP A 85 -1.69 -2.50 -23.29
C ASP A 85 -1.14 -1.28 -22.52
N HIS A 86 -1.78 -0.88 -21.43
CA HIS A 86 -1.31 0.25 -20.62
C HIS A 86 -0.03 -0.11 -19.85
N PRO A 87 0.87 0.88 -19.65
CA PRO A 87 2.10 0.66 -18.89
C PRO A 87 1.87 0.09 -17.48
N LEU A 88 2.82 -0.73 -17.03
CA LEU A 88 2.92 -1.20 -15.66
C LEU A 88 4.26 -0.75 -15.07
N GLU A 89 4.22 -0.15 -13.91
CA GLU A 89 5.42 0.20 -13.13
C GLU A 89 5.63 -0.79 -12.00
N ILE A 90 6.87 -1.30 -11.88
CA ILE A 90 7.26 -2.17 -10.76
C ILE A 90 8.41 -1.49 -10.02
N TYR A 91 8.23 -1.31 -8.73
CA TYR A 91 9.21 -0.77 -7.80
C TYR A 91 9.70 -1.91 -6.91
N GLY A 92 11.02 -2.09 -6.77
CA GLY A 92 11.56 -3.14 -5.91
C GLY A 92 13.06 -3.03 -5.72
N PRO A 93 13.65 -3.88 -4.89
CA PRO A 93 15.08 -3.80 -4.57
C PRO A 93 15.98 -4.10 -5.78
N PRO A 94 17.26 -3.70 -5.72
CA PRO A 94 18.26 -4.09 -6.71
C PRO A 94 18.27 -5.60 -6.96
N GLY A 95 18.32 -5.99 -8.25
CA GLY A 95 18.22 -7.40 -8.68
C GLY A 95 16.83 -7.82 -9.16
N LEU A 96 15.77 -7.10 -8.82
CA LEU A 96 14.41 -7.41 -9.28
C LEU A 96 14.30 -7.38 -10.80
N ARG A 97 14.94 -6.41 -11.45
CA ARG A 97 15.00 -6.32 -12.93
C ARG A 97 15.56 -7.59 -13.53
N THR A 98 16.73 -8.04 -13.05
CA THR A 98 17.38 -9.25 -13.55
C THR A 98 16.49 -10.48 -13.39
N TYR A 99 15.83 -10.61 -12.24
CA TYR A 99 14.89 -11.70 -11.98
C TYR A 99 13.74 -11.72 -12.99
N ILE A 100 13.07 -10.59 -13.19
CA ILE A 100 11.90 -10.49 -14.10
C ILE A 100 12.34 -10.73 -15.55
N GLU A 101 13.36 -10.00 -16.03
CA GLU A 101 13.82 -10.08 -17.41
C GLU A 101 14.32 -11.50 -17.76
N THR A 102 15.07 -12.13 -16.85
CA THR A 102 15.53 -13.52 -17.03
C THR A 102 14.36 -14.50 -17.07
N SER A 103 13.42 -14.38 -16.15
CA SER A 103 12.25 -15.25 -16.09
C SER A 103 11.41 -15.18 -17.36
N LEU A 104 11.13 -13.96 -17.85
CA LEU A 104 10.37 -13.74 -19.08
C LEU A 104 11.13 -14.25 -20.32
N ALA A 105 12.45 -13.99 -20.40
CA ALA A 105 13.28 -14.43 -21.52
C ALA A 105 13.36 -15.95 -21.61
N LEU A 106 13.63 -16.64 -20.49
CA LEU A 106 13.76 -18.11 -20.47
C LEU A 106 12.41 -18.81 -20.74
N SER A 107 11.29 -18.24 -20.31
CA SER A 107 9.97 -18.78 -20.57
C SER A 107 9.41 -18.40 -21.95
N GLY A 108 10.10 -17.55 -22.71
CA GLY A 108 9.59 -17.04 -24.00
C GLY A 108 8.34 -16.18 -23.84
N THR A 109 8.09 -15.60 -22.65
CA THR A 109 6.92 -14.78 -22.38
C THR A 109 7.11 -13.37 -22.93
N HIS A 110 6.24 -12.97 -23.86
CA HIS A 110 6.22 -11.63 -24.40
C HIS A 110 5.08 -10.81 -23.81
N LEU A 111 5.41 -9.61 -23.31
CA LEU A 111 4.40 -8.70 -22.75
C LEU A 111 3.83 -7.80 -23.86
N THR A 112 2.51 -7.59 -23.84
CA THR A 112 1.80 -6.72 -24.79
C THR A 112 1.80 -5.25 -24.38
N TYR A 113 2.38 -4.93 -23.22
CA TYR A 113 2.41 -3.60 -22.62
C TYR A 113 3.83 -3.18 -22.20
N PRO A 114 4.10 -1.86 -22.13
CA PRO A 114 5.36 -1.37 -21.59
C PRO A 114 5.52 -1.73 -20.10
N LEU A 115 6.65 -2.35 -19.76
CA LEU A 115 7.03 -2.65 -18.40
C LEU A 115 8.18 -1.73 -17.98
N LYS A 116 7.98 -0.96 -16.89
CA LYS A 116 9.00 -0.11 -16.30
C LYS A 116 9.36 -0.65 -14.92
N ILE A 117 10.61 -1.07 -14.75
CA ILE A 117 11.13 -1.56 -13.48
C ILE A 117 12.03 -0.49 -12.88
N ILE A 118 11.73 -0.08 -11.65
CA ILE A 118 12.41 0.96 -10.89
C ILE A 118 13.04 0.32 -9.66
N GLU A 119 14.37 0.33 -9.58
CA GLU A 119 15.07 -0.15 -8.39
C GLU A 119 15.01 0.90 -7.30
N LEU A 120 14.69 0.44 -6.08
CA LEU A 120 14.44 1.29 -4.93
C LEU A 120 15.73 1.92 -4.40
N VAL A 121 15.61 3.19 -4.03
CA VAL A 121 16.57 3.93 -3.22
C VAL A 121 15.79 4.64 -2.12
N LYS A 122 16.40 4.82 -0.94
CA LYS A 122 15.79 5.58 0.17
C LYS A 122 15.28 6.93 -0.28
N GLY A 123 14.08 7.28 0.12
CA GLY A 123 13.47 8.59 -0.13
C GLY A 123 12.16 8.50 -0.92
N VAL A 124 11.83 9.55 -1.64
CA VAL A 124 10.61 9.62 -2.46
C VAL A 124 10.83 8.88 -3.76
N ILE A 125 10.01 7.86 -4.03
CA ILE A 125 10.11 7.01 -5.22
C ILE A 125 9.02 7.29 -6.25
N TYR A 126 7.93 7.92 -5.82
CA TYR A 126 6.84 8.35 -6.69
C TYR A 126 6.15 9.59 -6.11
N GLU A 127 5.80 10.53 -6.96
CA GLU A 127 4.98 11.68 -6.59
C GLU A 127 4.17 12.16 -7.79
N ASP A 128 2.86 12.42 -7.56
CA ASP A 128 1.96 13.06 -8.51
C ASP A 128 1.06 14.08 -7.79
N GLU A 129 -0.01 14.54 -8.43
CA GLU A 129 -0.97 15.49 -7.85
C GLU A 129 -1.75 14.92 -6.66
N THR A 130 -1.79 13.59 -6.53
CA THR A 130 -2.65 12.90 -5.56
C THR A 130 -1.86 12.21 -4.46
N PHE A 131 -0.74 11.58 -4.81
CA PHE A 131 0.03 10.72 -3.92
C PHE A 131 1.49 11.11 -3.87
N ARG A 132 2.08 10.89 -2.70
CA ARG A 132 3.52 10.84 -2.50
C ARG A 132 3.87 9.51 -1.85
N ILE A 133 4.80 8.76 -2.45
CA ILE A 133 5.27 7.48 -1.93
C ILE A 133 6.74 7.62 -1.58
N SER A 134 7.06 7.32 -0.34
CA SER A 134 8.44 7.22 0.14
C SER A 134 8.75 5.83 0.64
N THR A 135 10.02 5.47 0.58
CA THR A 135 10.54 4.17 1.01
C THR A 135 11.81 4.34 1.83
N ASP A 136 12.05 3.39 2.70
CA ASP A 136 13.33 3.23 3.40
C ASP A 136 13.68 1.75 3.54
N LYS A 137 14.97 1.48 3.72
CA LYS A 137 15.49 0.14 3.89
C LYS A 137 15.25 -0.33 5.32
N LEU A 138 14.68 -1.52 5.45
CA LEU A 138 14.35 -2.16 6.73
C LEU A 138 15.46 -3.13 7.17
N ALA A 139 15.35 -3.64 8.40
CA ALA A 139 16.32 -4.54 9.00
C ALA A 139 15.92 -6.01 8.82
N HIS A 140 16.26 -6.58 7.69
CA HIS A 140 16.05 -7.99 7.37
C HIS A 140 17.34 -8.65 6.92
N VAL A 141 17.34 -9.99 6.71
CA VAL A 141 18.53 -10.76 6.29
C VAL A 141 19.00 -10.45 4.87
N ILE A 142 18.10 -9.96 4.01
CA ILE A 142 18.39 -9.37 2.71
C ILE A 142 17.82 -7.96 2.62
N ASP A 143 18.11 -7.23 1.56
CA ASP A 143 17.55 -5.88 1.34
C ASP A 143 16.03 -5.91 1.31
N SER A 144 15.39 -5.38 2.34
CA SER A 144 13.93 -5.25 2.49
C SER A 144 13.55 -3.79 2.63
N TYR A 145 12.38 -3.42 2.12
CA TYR A 145 11.89 -2.05 2.09
C TYR A 145 10.48 -1.94 2.64
N GLY A 146 10.22 -0.80 3.29
CA GLY A 146 8.87 -0.37 3.65
C GLY A 146 8.40 0.76 2.76
N PHE A 147 7.09 0.93 2.65
CA PHE A 147 6.45 1.93 1.81
C PHE A 147 5.50 2.79 2.64
N ARG A 148 5.70 4.12 2.60
CA ARG A 148 4.76 5.09 3.13
C ARG A 148 4.03 5.76 1.99
N ILE A 149 2.73 5.53 1.89
CA ILE A 149 1.83 6.07 0.89
C ILE A 149 1.07 7.23 1.54
N GLN A 150 1.32 8.44 1.10
CA GLN A 150 0.65 9.63 1.58
C GLN A 150 -0.25 10.21 0.49
N GLU A 151 -1.55 10.21 0.72
CA GLU A 151 -2.50 10.97 -0.08
C GLU A 151 -2.31 12.45 0.21
N LYS A 152 -2.19 13.30 -0.80
CA LYS A 152 -2.09 14.75 -0.62
C LYS A 152 -3.41 15.31 -0.09
N ASN A 153 -3.33 16.39 0.68
CA ASN A 153 -4.51 17.09 1.17
C ASN A 153 -5.36 17.56 0.00
N LYS A 154 -6.67 17.54 0.20
CA LYS A 154 -7.64 18.01 -0.79
C LYS A 154 -8.26 19.33 -0.34
N PRO A 155 -8.57 20.23 -1.29
CA PRO A 155 -9.33 21.42 -0.96
C PRO A 155 -10.59 21.09 -0.17
N GLY A 156 -10.91 21.93 0.79
CA GLY A 156 -12.09 21.77 1.62
C GLY A 156 -13.40 21.78 0.84
N LYS A 157 -14.50 21.53 1.54
CA LYS A 157 -15.83 21.61 0.95
C LYS A 157 -16.08 23.03 0.44
N LEU A 158 -16.57 23.14 -0.79
CA LEU A 158 -16.95 24.43 -1.35
C LEU A 158 -18.14 25.03 -0.57
N LEU A 159 -18.00 26.27 -0.13
CA LEU A 159 -19.02 27.00 0.60
C LEU A 159 -19.99 27.69 -0.38
N VAL A 160 -20.80 26.87 -1.06
CA VAL A 160 -21.68 27.29 -2.16
C VAL A 160 -22.62 28.41 -1.76
N ASP A 161 -23.21 28.34 -0.57
CA ASP A 161 -24.14 29.36 -0.07
C ASP A 161 -23.44 30.70 0.15
N LYS A 162 -22.18 30.67 0.62
CA LYS A 162 -21.35 31.86 0.77
C LYS A 162 -21.00 32.47 -0.59
N ILE A 163 -20.60 31.66 -1.57
CA ILE A 163 -20.33 32.10 -2.94
C ILE A 163 -21.55 32.77 -3.55
N LYS A 164 -22.73 32.16 -3.39
CA LYS A 164 -23.99 32.70 -3.89
C LYS A 164 -24.34 34.02 -3.23
N HIS A 165 -24.18 34.13 -1.92
CA HIS A 165 -24.50 35.34 -1.15
C HIS A 165 -23.54 36.47 -1.47
N ASP A 166 -22.21 36.22 -1.48
CA ASP A 166 -21.18 37.25 -1.57
C ASP A 166 -20.90 37.68 -3.02
N LEU A 167 -21.01 36.74 -3.98
CA LEU A 167 -20.60 36.94 -5.37
C LEU A 167 -21.75 36.81 -6.38
N GLY A 168 -22.95 36.42 -5.94
CA GLY A 168 -24.07 36.21 -6.82
C GLY A 168 -23.91 35.03 -7.82
N VAL A 169 -22.87 34.23 -7.69
CA VAL A 169 -22.57 33.10 -8.59
C VAL A 169 -23.54 31.95 -8.33
N ILE A 170 -24.26 31.55 -9.36
CA ILE A 170 -25.24 30.45 -9.30
C ILE A 170 -24.49 29.11 -9.42
N PRO A 171 -24.96 28.04 -8.74
CA PRO A 171 -24.41 26.71 -8.89
C PRO A 171 -24.30 26.25 -10.35
N GLY A 172 -23.09 25.94 -10.78
CA GLY A 172 -22.77 25.55 -12.17
C GLY A 172 -21.30 25.14 -12.31
N PRO A 173 -20.86 24.85 -13.56
CA PRO A 173 -19.46 24.43 -13.85
C PRO A 173 -18.42 25.41 -13.33
N GLU A 174 -18.75 26.70 -13.22
CA GLU A 174 -17.82 27.75 -12.76
C GLU A 174 -17.39 27.56 -11.30
N LEU A 175 -18.20 26.90 -10.48
CA LEU A 175 -17.85 26.61 -9.11
C LEU A 175 -16.63 25.66 -8.99
N LYS A 176 -16.32 24.90 -10.05
CA LYS A 176 -15.15 24.03 -10.08
C LYS A 176 -13.86 24.82 -10.00
N LYS A 177 -13.81 26.01 -10.60
CA LYS A 177 -12.65 26.93 -10.57
C LYS A 177 -12.22 27.26 -9.15
N PHE A 178 -13.18 27.42 -8.20
CA PHE A 178 -12.86 27.68 -6.81
C PHE A 178 -12.10 26.55 -6.10
N LYS A 179 -12.08 25.33 -6.67
CA LYS A 179 -11.28 24.22 -6.15
C LYS A 179 -9.96 24.04 -6.89
N GLU A 180 -9.85 24.55 -8.09
CA GLU A 180 -8.72 24.32 -8.98
C GLU A 180 -7.78 25.52 -9.11
N GLU A 181 -8.31 26.74 -8.92
CA GLU A 181 -7.56 27.98 -9.10
C GLU A 181 -7.45 28.73 -7.76
N PRO A 182 -6.28 29.20 -7.35
CA PRO A 182 -6.14 29.98 -6.11
C PRO A 182 -6.85 31.35 -6.19
N ILE A 183 -6.94 31.90 -7.39
CA ILE A 183 -7.64 33.17 -7.69
C ILE A 183 -8.62 32.92 -8.84
N VAL A 184 -9.89 33.16 -8.58
CA VAL A 184 -10.97 33.04 -9.60
C VAL A 184 -11.33 34.40 -10.14
N LYS A 185 -11.35 34.55 -11.48
CA LYS A 185 -11.85 35.74 -12.17
C LYS A 185 -13.34 35.57 -12.42
N LEU A 186 -14.13 36.52 -11.90
CA LEU A 186 -15.59 36.56 -12.05
C LEU A 186 -16.01 37.18 -13.39
N ALA A 187 -17.30 37.02 -13.74
CA ALA A 187 -17.84 37.54 -15.01
C ALA A 187 -17.78 39.08 -15.13
N ASP A 188 -17.83 39.79 -14.00
CA ASP A 188 -17.69 41.25 -13.94
C ASP A 188 -16.22 41.74 -14.05
N GLY A 189 -15.25 40.80 -14.14
CA GLY A 189 -13.82 41.08 -14.22
C GLY A 189 -13.12 41.18 -12.87
N SER A 190 -13.85 41.15 -11.76
CA SER A 190 -13.25 41.11 -10.41
C SER A 190 -12.53 39.78 -10.15
N GLN A 191 -11.58 39.80 -9.21
CA GLN A 191 -10.82 38.60 -8.80
C GLN A 191 -11.07 38.32 -7.32
N VAL A 192 -11.23 37.06 -6.98
CA VAL A 192 -11.46 36.64 -5.62
C VAL A 192 -10.55 35.45 -5.26
N GLU A 193 -10.06 35.43 -4.03
CA GLU A 193 -9.26 34.31 -3.50
C GLU A 193 -10.16 33.13 -3.17
N SER A 194 -9.91 31.98 -3.77
CA SER A 194 -10.69 30.77 -3.57
C SER A 194 -10.67 30.28 -2.12
N ALA A 195 -9.57 30.50 -1.41
CA ALA A 195 -9.43 30.12 0.00
C ALA A 195 -10.56 30.66 0.90
N HIS A 196 -11.11 31.83 0.61
CA HIS A 196 -12.21 32.43 1.36
C HIS A 196 -13.55 31.67 1.19
N TYR A 197 -13.67 30.85 0.17
CA TYR A 197 -14.87 30.12 -0.23
C TYR A 197 -14.73 28.60 -0.10
N LEU A 198 -13.63 28.15 0.51
CA LEU A 198 -13.37 26.77 0.85
C LEU A 198 -13.45 26.55 2.36
N GLY A 199 -14.03 25.46 2.77
CA GLY A 199 -13.94 24.98 4.16
C GLY A 199 -12.51 24.49 4.47
N PRO A 200 -12.28 23.97 5.69
CA PRO A 200 -10.97 23.43 6.05
C PRO A 200 -10.54 22.31 5.09
N GLU A 201 -9.25 22.26 4.80
CA GLU A 201 -8.67 21.20 3.98
C GLU A 201 -9.04 19.82 4.53
N LYS A 202 -9.33 18.90 3.62
CA LYS A 202 -9.49 17.50 3.96
C LYS A 202 -8.10 16.85 3.97
N GLN A 203 -7.67 16.41 5.15
CA GLN A 203 -6.40 15.70 5.30
C GLN A 203 -6.37 14.44 4.44
N GLY A 204 -5.27 14.25 3.76
CA GLY A 204 -4.99 13.02 3.02
C GLY A 204 -4.70 11.87 3.99
N ARG A 205 -4.98 10.67 3.55
CA ARG A 205 -4.71 9.44 4.32
C ARG A 205 -3.25 9.04 4.22
N ILE A 206 -2.74 8.45 5.29
CA ILE A 206 -1.38 7.93 5.37
C ILE A 206 -1.45 6.43 5.63
N LEU A 207 -0.93 5.65 4.70
CA LEU A 207 -0.83 4.20 4.80
C LEU A 207 0.64 3.81 4.79
N THR A 208 1.05 2.98 5.74
CA THR A 208 2.39 2.38 5.75
C THR A 208 2.28 0.88 5.61
N ILE A 209 3.01 0.33 4.64
CA ILE A 209 3.12 -1.12 4.42
C ILE A 209 4.60 -1.47 4.56
N LEU A 210 4.92 -2.27 5.56
CA LEU A 210 6.29 -2.69 5.84
C LEU A 210 6.52 -4.09 5.26
N GLY A 211 7.66 -4.26 4.60
CA GLY A 211 8.18 -5.59 4.29
C GLY A 211 8.70 -6.29 5.54
N ASP A 212 9.28 -7.47 5.34
CA ASP A 212 9.85 -8.25 6.44
C ASP A 212 10.96 -7.48 7.15
N THR A 213 10.88 -7.44 8.47
CA THR A 213 11.80 -6.67 9.30
C THR A 213 11.78 -7.08 10.76
N LYS A 214 12.94 -7.08 11.40
CA LYS A 214 13.00 -6.90 12.85
C LYS A 214 12.84 -5.43 13.22
N PRO A 215 12.58 -5.09 14.49
CA PRO A 215 12.46 -3.68 14.90
C PRO A 215 13.64 -2.83 14.46
N CYS A 216 13.36 -1.71 13.80
CA CYS A 216 14.37 -0.76 13.35
C CYS A 216 13.82 0.68 13.31
N PRO A 217 14.69 1.71 13.40
CA PRO A 217 14.27 3.11 13.38
C PRO A 217 13.56 3.50 12.08
N GLU A 218 13.96 2.95 10.95
CA GLU A 218 13.41 3.26 9.63
C GLU A 218 11.94 2.84 9.53
N ALA A 219 11.60 1.67 10.08
CA ALA A 219 10.20 1.21 10.16
C ALA A 219 9.34 2.16 11.01
N LEU A 220 9.89 2.65 12.13
CA LEU A 220 9.22 3.61 13.01
C LEU A 220 8.96 4.95 12.28
N GLU A 221 9.97 5.47 11.55
CA GLU A 221 9.82 6.73 10.80
C GLU A 221 8.79 6.60 9.66
N LEU A 222 8.79 5.50 8.92
CA LEU A 222 7.78 5.26 7.88
C LEU A 222 6.36 5.18 8.46
N ALA A 223 6.22 4.61 9.65
CA ALA A 223 4.94 4.41 10.32
C ALA A 223 4.41 5.66 11.05
N ARG A 224 5.22 6.72 11.22
CA ARG A 224 4.87 7.89 12.02
C ARG A 224 3.54 8.50 11.60
N GLU A 225 2.60 8.61 12.56
CA GLU A 225 1.27 9.18 12.42
C GLU A 225 0.43 8.58 11.26
N ALA A 226 0.72 7.32 10.88
CA ALA A 226 -0.04 6.65 9.83
C ALA A 226 -1.48 6.34 10.28
N ASP A 227 -2.43 6.50 9.38
CA ASP A 227 -3.81 6.08 9.63
C ASP A 227 -3.90 4.55 9.73
N VAL A 228 -3.09 3.85 8.91
CA VAL A 228 -2.97 2.39 8.95
C VAL A 228 -1.51 1.99 8.78
N VAL A 229 -1.05 1.10 9.65
CA VAL A 229 0.23 0.39 9.51
C VAL A 229 -0.06 -1.09 9.26
N VAL A 230 0.44 -1.62 8.15
CA VAL A 230 0.50 -3.05 7.87
C VAL A 230 1.90 -3.53 8.22
N HIS A 231 2.01 -4.48 9.12
CA HIS A 231 3.27 -4.98 9.65
C HIS A 231 3.29 -6.50 9.73
N GLU A 232 4.42 -7.11 9.41
CA GLU A 232 4.64 -8.51 9.67
C GLU A 232 4.50 -8.84 11.16
N SER A 233 4.09 -10.07 11.46
CA SER A 233 4.02 -10.63 12.81
C SER A 233 4.27 -12.13 12.75
N THR A 234 5.41 -12.47 12.16
CA THR A 234 5.78 -13.84 11.84
C THR A 234 5.81 -14.73 13.05
N PHE A 235 6.10 -14.15 14.22
CA PHE A 235 6.26 -14.92 15.48
C PHE A 235 5.47 -14.34 16.65
N ARG A 236 5.21 -15.19 17.67
CA ARG A 236 4.77 -14.76 18.98
C ARG A 236 5.98 -14.30 19.83
N SER A 237 5.69 -13.59 20.91
CA SER A 237 6.71 -13.01 21.81
C SER A 237 7.62 -14.06 22.48
N ASP A 238 7.16 -15.29 22.65
CA ASP A 238 7.97 -16.40 23.18
C ASP A 238 9.11 -16.83 22.23
N LYS A 239 9.10 -16.36 20.99
CA LYS A 239 10.12 -16.62 19.96
C LYS A 239 10.89 -15.37 19.54
N GLU A 240 10.89 -14.30 20.32
CA GLU A 240 11.44 -13.00 19.95
C GLU A 240 12.92 -13.06 19.54
N GLU A 241 13.77 -13.76 20.28
CA GLU A 241 15.19 -13.90 19.95
C GLU A 241 15.40 -14.58 18.59
N GLY A 242 14.66 -15.67 18.34
CA GLY A 242 14.69 -16.35 17.03
C GLY A 242 14.13 -15.48 15.91
N ALA A 243 13.03 -14.78 16.14
CA ALA A 243 12.45 -13.85 15.19
C ALA A 243 13.48 -12.81 14.74
N ASN A 244 14.11 -12.12 15.68
CA ASN A 244 15.09 -11.08 15.41
C ASN A 244 16.37 -11.63 14.73
N THR A 245 16.76 -12.87 15.05
CA THR A 245 17.90 -13.55 14.40
C THR A 245 17.64 -13.77 12.91
N PHE A 246 16.41 -14.15 12.55
CA PHE A 246 15.99 -14.33 11.15
C PHE A 246 15.50 -13.03 10.49
N GLY A 247 15.62 -11.89 11.16
CA GLY A 247 15.24 -10.59 10.59
C GLY A 247 13.73 -10.35 10.57
N HIS A 248 12.97 -10.97 11.48
CA HIS A 248 11.52 -10.83 11.62
C HIS A 248 11.12 -10.21 12.96
N SER A 249 9.85 -9.86 13.05
CA SER A 249 9.21 -9.31 14.25
C SER A 249 8.21 -10.28 14.87
N THR A 250 7.93 -10.03 16.15
CA THR A 250 6.79 -10.60 16.84
C THR A 250 5.58 -9.66 16.76
N ALA A 251 4.38 -10.19 16.97
CA ALA A 251 3.16 -9.39 17.05
C ALA A 251 3.26 -8.28 18.12
N ARG A 252 3.93 -8.59 19.24
CA ARG A 252 4.22 -7.65 20.32
C ARG A 252 5.12 -6.49 19.86
N GLN A 253 6.16 -6.79 19.08
CA GLN A 253 7.07 -5.77 18.53
C GLN A 253 6.37 -4.89 17.49
N ALA A 254 5.53 -5.47 16.61
CA ALA A 254 4.70 -4.73 15.68
C ALA A 254 3.74 -3.76 16.40
N ALA A 255 3.08 -4.21 17.47
CA ALA A 255 2.21 -3.37 18.27
C ALA A 255 2.97 -2.24 19.01
N THR A 256 4.17 -2.52 19.47
CA THR A 256 5.05 -1.53 20.10
C THR A 256 5.48 -0.45 19.12
N LEU A 257 5.82 -0.85 17.88
CA LEU A 257 6.12 0.08 16.79
C LEU A 257 4.91 0.99 16.49
N ALA A 258 3.73 0.42 16.28
CA ALA A 258 2.51 1.18 15.99
C ALA A 258 2.18 2.20 17.08
N LYS A 259 2.32 1.83 18.34
CA LYS A 259 2.14 2.73 19.49
C LYS A 259 3.15 3.88 19.49
N ASN A 260 4.43 3.57 19.29
CA ASN A 260 5.51 4.57 19.30
C ASN A 260 5.45 5.50 18.08
N ALA A 261 4.93 5.01 16.97
CA ALA A 261 4.68 5.77 15.75
C ALA A 261 3.44 6.70 15.86
N ALA A 262 2.66 6.62 16.94
CA ALA A 262 1.35 7.27 17.05
C ALA A 262 0.42 6.92 15.88
N ALA A 263 0.49 5.68 15.37
CA ALA A 263 -0.39 5.18 14.33
C ALA A 263 -1.85 5.10 14.83
N ARG A 264 -2.81 5.10 13.93
CA ARG A 264 -4.23 5.00 14.31
C ARG A 264 -4.74 3.56 14.29
N THR A 265 -4.23 2.73 13.39
CA THR A 265 -4.64 1.32 13.24
C THR A 265 -3.42 0.48 12.90
N LEU A 266 -3.37 -0.73 13.45
CA LEU A 266 -2.38 -1.76 13.10
C LEU A 266 -3.08 -2.95 12.47
N ILE A 267 -2.52 -3.45 11.36
CA ILE A 267 -2.93 -4.70 10.72
C ILE A 267 -1.72 -5.63 10.70
N LEU A 268 -1.85 -6.76 11.36
CA LEU A 268 -0.85 -7.81 11.41
C LEU A 268 -1.01 -8.75 10.21
N THR A 269 0.10 -9.12 9.58
CA THR A 269 0.15 -10.06 8.45
C THR A 269 1.41 -10.90 8.51
N HIS A 270 1.70 -11.70 7.47
CA HIS A 270 2.90 -12.51 7.35
C HIS A 270 3.06 -13.48 8.52
N ILE A 271 2.06 -14.35 8.69
CA ILE A 271 1.95 -15.27 9.83
C ILE A 271 2.66 -16.58 9.51
N SER A 272 3.55 -17.01 10.41
CA SER A 272 4.24 -18.30 10.26
C SER A 272 3.25 -19.47 10.22
N SER A 273 3.50 -20.42 9.32
CA SER A 273 2.72 -21.65 9.17
C SER A 273 2.59 -22.49 10.46
N ARG A 274 3.45 -22.26 11.45
CA ARG A 274 3.36 -22.88 12.78
C ARG A 274 2.13 -22.50 13.59
N TYR A 275 1.48 -21.38 13.25
CA TYR A 275 0.28 -20.86 13.93
C TYR A 275 -1.00 -21.05 13.13
N GLN A 276 -1.02 -21.98 12.14
CA GLN A 276 -2.16 -22.17 11.22
C GLN A 276 -3.48 -22.51 11.95
N GLU A 277 -3.40 -23.24 13.06
CA GLU A 277 -4.59 -23.72 13.77
C GLU A 277 -5.13 -22.69 14.76
N ASP A 278 -4.25 -21.85 15.33
CA ASP A 278 -4.65 -20.82 16.28
C ASP A 278 -3.73 -19.60 16.22
N VAL A 279 -4.29 -18.50 15.74
CA VAL A 279 -3.63 -17.20 15.65
C VAL A 279 -4.09 -16.23 16.75
N THR A 280 -4.98 -16.68 17.64
CA THR A 280 -5.62 -15.84 18.66
C THR A 280 -4.59 -15.19 19.56
N GLU A 281 -3.62 -15.97 20.04
CA GLU A 281 -2.57 -15.47 20.93
C GLU A 281 -1.72 -14.37 20.30
N LEU A 282 -1.44 -14.43 18.98
CA LEU A 282 -0.72 -13.36 18.28
C LEU A 282 -1.48 -12.03 18.36
N LEU A 283 -2.77 -12.07 18.12
CA LEU A 283 -3.63 -10.89 18.15
C LEU A 283 -3.79 -10.35 19.56
N ASP A 284 -3.95 -11.23 20.56
CA ASP A 284 -4.11 -10.86 21.96
C ASP A 284 -2.84 -10.19 22.52
N GLU A 285 -1.65 -10.72 22.21
CA GLU A 285 -0.37 -10.10 22.59
C GLU A 285 -0.26 -8.66 22.04
N ALA A 286 -0.65 -8.44 20.79
CA ALA A 286 -0.61 -7.13 20.17
C ALA A 286 -1.63 -6.17 20.80
N ARG A 287 -2.85 -6.63 21.06
CA ARG A 287 -3.95 -5.84 21.62
C ARG A 287 -3.70 -5.38 23.05
N LEU A 288 -2.89 -6.11 23.82
CA LEU A 288 -2.43 -5.65 25.14
C LEU A 288 -1.61 -4.36 25.08
N ILE A 289 -1.03 -4.02 23.91
CA ILE A 289 -0.14 -2.88 23.73
C ILE A 289 -0.80 -1.78 22.91
N PHE A 290 -1.52 -2.15 21.82
CA PHE A 290 -2.07 -1.22 20.84
C PHE A 290 -3.45 -1.65 20.34
N ASN A 291 -4.39 -0.71 20.31
CA ASN A 291 -5.72 -0.85 19.72
C ASN A 291 -6.09 0.43 18.96
N PRO A 292 -6.83 0.32 17.81
CA PRO A 292 -7.32 -0.92 17.22
C PRO A 292 -6.21 -1.71 16.50
N CYS A 293 -6.21 -3.03 16.72
CA CYS A 293 -5.32 -3.99 16.08
C CYS A 293 -6.13 -5.13 15.46
N PHE A 294 -5.85 -5.43 14.20
CA PHE A 294 -6.47 -6.50 13.42
C PHE A 294 -5.41 -7.50 12.95
N LEU A 295 -5.82 -8.73 12.74
CA LEU A 295 -5.00 -9.76 12.11
C LEU A 295 -5.61 -10.08 10.75
N ALA A 296 -4.83 -9.91 9.70
CA ALA A 296 -5.29 -10.15 8.33
C ALA A 296 -5.46 -11.65 8.06
N GLU A 297 -6.44 -11.96 7.23
CA GLU A 297 -6.67 -13.27 6.64
C GLU A 297 -6.73 -13.13 5.13
N ASP A 298 -6.52 -14.22 4.40
CA ASP A 298 -6.68 -14.22 2.95
C ASP A 298 -8.11 -13.81 2.58
N PHE A 299 -8.22 -12.92 1.60
CA PHE A 299 -9.46 -12.31 1.10
C PHE A 299 -10.16 -11.35 2.07
N TRP A 300 -9.60 -11.11 3.26
CA TRP A 300 -10.11 -10.08 4.14
C TRP A 300 -9.77 -8.68 3.62
N SER A 301 -10.69 -7.73 3.82
CA SER A 301 -10.48 -6.34 3.41
C SER A 301 -10.70 -5.35 4.54
N TYR A 302 -9.95 -4.25 4.48
CA TYR A 302 -10.04 -3.12 5.39
C TYR A 302 -10.23 -1.83 4.60
N THR A 303 -11.22 -1.02 4.97
CA THR A 303 -11.49 0.28 4.34
C THR A 303 -10.92 1.42 5.18
N LEU A 304 -10.06 2.26 4.56
CA LEU A 304 -9.49 3.48 5.15
C LEU A 304 -10.45 4.65 5.04
#